data_5c1383f117f4b2d9480a18be8a7c230c
#
_entry.id   5c1383f117f4b2d9480a18be8a7c230c
#
_cell.length_a   1.000
_cell.length_b   1.000
_cell.length_c   1.000
_cell.angle_alpha   90.00
_cell.angle_beta   90.00
_cell.angle_gamma   90.00
#
_symmetry.space_group_name_H-M   'P 1'
#
loop_
_entity.id
_entity.type
_entity.pdbx_description
1 polymer ?
#
loop_
_entity_poly.entity_id
_entity_poly.type
_entity_poly.pdbx_seq_one_letter_code
_entity_poly.pdbx_strand_id
1 'polypeptide(L)'
;MLAAAVPLESVFFGKLIGMFGVAVLFVAFWGTVVGQITSLLPAGAAAAIGDLTPAVGGPAFMLLFAAYFSMAYLLLGSVFLGVGAQASTMREIQMLSLPITILQVGMFGLSSAAVSRPDSWLATFAEIFPLSSPFAMAGHAANSPELWPHFAALAWQALWVTIFIAVGARLFRRGVLQSGSARPFWRRRRRAD
;
A
#
# COMPACT_ATOMS: atom_id res chain seq x y z
N MET A 1 -12.03 29.88 23.97
CA MET A 1 -11.67 29.35 22.63
C MET A 1 -11.95 27.86 22.63
N LEU A 2 -13.09 27.45 22.09
CA LEU A 2 -13.41 26.03 21.87
C LEU A 2 -12.54 25.57 20.68
N ALA A 3 -11.38 24.99 20.98
CA ALA A 3 -10.64 24.22 19.98
C ALA A 3 -11.58 23.07 19.59
N ALA A 4 -12.09 23.12 18.36
CA ALA A 4 -12.90 22.05 17.81
C ALA A 4 -12.07 20.74 17.91
N ALA A 5 -12.48 19.84 18.80
CA ALA A 5 -11.81 18.56 18.99
C ALA A 5 -12.09 17.71 17.75
N VAL A 6 -11.19 17.77 16.78
CA VAL A 6 -11.26 16.95 15.57
C VAL A 6 -11.10 15.49 16.00
N PRO A 7 -12.04 14.59 15.64
CA PRO A 7 -11.90 13.18 15.95
C PRO A 7 -10.59 12.61 15.37
N LEU A 8 -9.81 11.88 16.17
CA LEU A 8 -8.53 11.32 15.73
C LEU A 8 -8.67 10.37 14.53
N GLU A 9 -9.82 9.77 14.38
CA GLU A 9 -10.18 8.94 13.23
C GLU A 9 -10.24 9.79 11.95
N SER A 10 -10.81 10.99 12.00
CA SER A 10 -10.83 11.91 10.85
C SER A 10 -9.41 12.34 10.44
N VAL A 11 -8.51 12.51 11.42
CA VAL A 11 -7.09 12.82 11.15
C VAL A 11 -6.41 11.64 10.48
N PHE A 12 -6.67 10.40 10.95
CA PHE A 12 -6.16 9.18 10.34
C PHE A 12 -6.61 9.05 8.89
N PHE A 13 -7.91 9.14 8.63
CA PHE A 13 -8.46 9.05 7.28
C PHE A 13 -7.98 10.19 6.38
N GLY A 14 -7.91 11.41 6.89
CA GLY A 14 -7.40 12.56 6.14
C GLY A 14 -5.96 12.36 5.68
N LYS A 15 -5.10 11.84 6.57
CA LYS A 15 -3.71 11.49 6.22
C LYS A 15 -3.64 10.35 5.20
N LEU A 16 -4.41 9.26 5.43
CA LEU A 16 -4.41 8.10 4.53
C LEU A 16 -4.85 8.49 3.11
N ILE A 17 -5.95 9.23 2.99
CA ILE A 17 -6.49 9.69 1.70
C ILE A 17 -5.57 10.73 1.06
N GLY A 18 -5.04 11.67 1.83
CA GLY A 18 -4.10 12.68 1.32
C GLY A 18 -2.83 12.07 0.74
N MET A 19 -2.22 11.12 1.46
CA MET A 19 -1.05 10.39 0.98
C MET A 19 -1.38 9.51 -0.23
N PHE A 20 -2.55 8.87 -0.25
CA PHE A 20 -3.04 8.11 -1.40
C PHE A 20 -3.20 9.01 -2.63
N GLY A 21 -3.79 10.20 -2.48
CA GLY A 21 -3.93 11.18 -3.55
C GLY A 21 -2.57 11.59 -4.15
N VAL A 22 -1.57 11.84 -3.31
CA VAL A 22 -0.20 12.13 -3.77
C VAL A 22 0.39 10.95 -4.55
N ALA A 23 0.18 9.72 -4.07
CA ALA A 23 0.67 8.52 -4.75
C ALA A 23 -0.01 8.32 -6.12
N VAL A 24 -1.32 8.56 -6.21
CA VAL A 24 -2.07 8.52 -7.48
C VAL A 24 -1.54 9.56 -8.47
N LEU A 25 -1.31 10.79 -8.01
CA LEU A 25 -0.72 11.85 -8.85
C LEU A 25 0.67 11.47 -9.35
N PHE A 26 1.49 10.86 -8.49
CA PHE A 26 2.82 10.40 -8.86
C PHE A 26 2.77 9.30 -9.94
N VAL A 27 1.91 8.29 -9.73
CA VAL A 27 1.73 7.19 -10.71
C VAL A 27 1.16 7.72 -12.03
N ALA A 28 0.18 8.62 -11.98
CA ALA A 28 -0.41 9.24 -13.17
C ALA A 28 0.62 10.07 -13.96
N PHE A 29 1.43 10.84 -13.24
CA PHE A 29 2.52 11.63 -13.86
C PHE A 29 3.52 10.72 -14.59
N TRP A 30 4.06 9.72 -13.92
CA TRP A 30 5.03 8.81 -14.53
C TRP A 30 4.41 7.94 -15.62
N GLY A 31 3.17 7.50 -15.46
CA GLY A 31 2.43 6.78 -16.50
C GLY A 31 2.26 7.63 -17.77
N THR A 32 1.97 8.92 -17.62
CA THR A 32 1.89 9.85 -18.74
C THR A 32 3.26 10.04 -19.41
N VAL A 33 4.32 10.22 -18.61
CA VAL A 33 5.68 10.38 -19.14
C VAL A 33 6.10 9.15 -19.94
N VAL A 34 5.88 7.94 -19.40
CA VAL A 34 6.17 6.68 -20.10
C VAL A 34 5.36 6.56 -21.38
N GLY A 35 4.05 6.90 -21.35
CA GLY A 35 3.20 6.90 -22.53
C GLY A 35 3.70 7.86 -23.62
N GLN A 36 4.19 9.05 -23.25
CA GLN A 36 4.77 10.00 -24.22
C GLN A 36 6.11 9.49 -24.77
N ILE A 37 6.96 8.91 -23.94
CA ILE A 37 8.24 8.36 -24.41
C ILE A 37 8.00 7.23 -25.42
N THR A 38 7.05 6.36 -25.20
CA THR A 38 6.74 5.26 -26.15
C THR A 38 6.27 5.79 -27.51
N SER A 39 5.58 6.93 -27.54
CA SER A 39 5.16 7.56 -28.80
C SER A 39 6.31 8.18 -29.60
N LEU A 40 7.44 8.47 -28.97
CA LEU A 40 8.65 9.02 -29.60
C LEU A 40 9.65 7.96 -30.06
N LEU A 41 9.41 6.69 -29.76
CA LEU A 41 10.31 5.60 -30.13
C LEU A 41 10.26 5.32 -31.64
N PRO A 42 11.38 4.87 -32.24
CA PRO A 42 11.38 4.33 -33.59
C PRO A 42 10.37 3.19 -33.75
N ALA A 43 9.76 3.07 -34.92
CA ALA A 43 8.68 2.11 -35.18
C ALA A 43 9.01 0.66 -34.76
N GLY A 44 10.27 0.21 -34.94
CA GLY A 44 10.68 -1.12 -34.50
C GLY A 44 10.70 -1.32 -32.99
N ALA A 45 11.13 -0.31 -32.23
CA ALA A 45 11.11 -0.36 -30.76
C ALA A 45 9.68 -0.20 -30.20
N ALA A 46 8.85 0.64 -30.82
CA ALA A 46 7.47 0.79 -30.45
C ALA A 46 6.66 -0.51 -30.70
N ALA A 47 6.92 -1.22 -31.81
CA ALA A 47 6.32 -2.51 -32.09
C ALA A 47 6.71 -3.57 -31.04
N ALA A 48 7.99 -3.66 -30.69
CA ALA A 48 8.47 -4.60 -29.65
C ALA A 48 7.80 -4.36 -28.28
N ILE A 49 7.48 -3.11 -27.93
CA ILE A 49 6.72 -2.79 -26.72
C ILE A 49 5.24 -3.12 -26.88
N GLY A 50 4.69 -2.88 -28.09
CA GLY A 50 3.29 -3.22 -28.42
C GLY A 50 3.02 -4.73 -28.36
N ASP A 51 4.03 -5.57 -28.63
CA ASP A 51 3.93 -7.02 -28.49
C ASP A 51 3.88 -7.49 -27.03
N LEU A 52 4.26 -6.64 -26.07
CA LEU A 52 4.14 -6.91 -24.62
C LEU A 52 2.76 -6.55 -24.09
N THR A 53 1.71 -6.97 -24.79
CA THR A 53 0.33 -6.72 -24.34
C THR A 53 -0.05 -7.65 -23.18
N PRO A 54 -0.63 -7.13 -22.08
CA PRO A 54 -1.13 -7.97 -20.99
C PRO A 54 -2.19 -8.95 -21.49
N ALA A 55 -2.21 -10.16 -20.96
CA ALA A 55 -3.11 -11.23 -21.37
C ALA A 55 -4.60 -10.87 -21.24
N VAL A 56 -4.98 -10.07 -20.23
CA VAL A 56 -6.35 -9.56 -20.05
C VAL A 56 -6.70 -8.40 -21.02
N GLY A 57 -5.76 -7.92 -21.82
CA GLY A 57 -5.90 -6.73 -22.68
C GLY A 57 -5.59 -5.42 -21.97
N GLY A 58 -5.10 -4.43 -22.74
CA GLY A 58 -4.59 -3.15 -22.20
C GLY A 58 -5.58 -2.40 -21.31
N PRO A 59 -6.82 -2.11 -21.75
CA PRO A 59 -7.79 -1.37 -20.93
C PRO A 59 -8.17 -2.09 -19.62
N ALA A 60 -8.40 -3.41 -19.69
CA ALA A 60 -8.71 -4.22 -18.49
C ALA A 60 -7.53 -4.25 -17.53
N PHE A 61 -6.30 -4.38 -18.05
CA PHE A 61 -5.09 -4.34 -17.24
C PHE A 61 -4.94 -3.01 -16.49
N MET A 62 -5.17 -1.88 -17.14
CA MET A 62 -5.09 -0.56 -16.51
C MET A 62 -6.09 -0.40 -15.36
N LEU A 63 -7.31 -0.87 -15.54
CA LEU A 63 -8.32 -0.86 -14.48
C LEU A 63 -7.94 -1.76 -13.30
N LEU A 64 -7.48 -2.99 -13.59
CA LEU A 64 -7.03 -3.92 -12.56
C LEU A 64 -5.79 -3.41 -11.84
N PHE A 65 -4.83 -2.83 -12.57
CA PHE A 65 -3.65 -2.21 -11.98
C PHE A 65 -4.02 -1.07 -11.01
N ALA A 66 -4.92 -0.17 -11.43
CA ALA A 66 -5.41 0.92 -10.57
C ALA A 66 -6.14 0.37 -9.34
N ALA A 67 -6.93 -0.69 -9.47
CA ALA A 67 -7.62 -1.34 -8.36
C ALA A 67 -6.61 -1.98 -7.40
N TYR A 68 -5.68 -2.80 -7.88
CA TYR A 68 -4.66 -3.46 -7.07
C TYR A 68 -3.70 -2.47 -6.42
N PHE A 69 -3.29 -1.42 -7.14
CA PHE A 69 -2.51 -0.32 -6.58
C PHE A 69 -3.24 0.33 -5.40
N SER A 70 -4.53 0.61 -5.56
CA SER A 70 -5.35 1.20 -4.50
C SER A 70 -5.45 0.28 -3.28
N MET A 71 -5.69 -1.03 -3.49
CA MET A 71 -5.74 -2.02 -2.41
C MET A 71 -4.41 -2.14 -1.66
N ALA A 72 -3.29 -2.25 -2.39
CA ALA A 72 -1.96 -2.30 -1.82
C ALA A 72 -1.65 -1.05 -1.00
N TYR A 73 -1.95 0.12 -1.56
CA TYR A 73 -1.67 1.39 -0.91
C TYR A 73 -2.48 1.59 0.37
N LEU A 74 -3.79 1.33 0.33
CA LEU A 74 -4.66 1.46 1.49
C LEU A 74 -4.29 0.48 2.60
N LEU A 75 -3.93 -0.76 2.23
CA LEU A 75 -3.51 -1.77 3.18
C LEU A 75 -2.18 -1.39 3.86
N LEU A 76 -1.14 -1.13 3.09
CA LEU A 76 0.18 -0.75 3.62
C LEU A 76 0.14 0.62 4.31
N GLY A 77 -0.54 1.60 3.74
CA GLY A 77 -0.67 2.95 4.32
C GLY A 77 -1.36 2.93 5.68
N SER A 78 -2.39 2.08 5.86
CA SER A 78 -3.05 1.92 7.16
C SER A 78 -2.13 1.30 8.22
N VAL A 79 -1.29 0.33 7.83
CA VAL A 79 -0.25 -0.25 8.70
C VAL A 79 0.78 0.81 9.10
N PHE A 80 1.32 1.53 8.12
CA PHE A 80 2.35 2.55 8.37
C PHE A 80 1.85 3.68 9.28
N LEU A 81 0.64 4.17 9.04
CA LEU A 81 0.05 5.20 9.90
C LEU A 81 -0.22 4.68 11.31
N GLY A 82 -0.73 3.45 11.43
CA GLY A 82 -1.04 2.84 12.72
C GLY A 82 0.21 2.54 13.54
N VAL A 83 1.24 1.97 12.92
CA VAL A 83 2.52 1.63 13.57
C VAL A 83 3.36 2.89 13.81
N GLY A 84 3.43 3.80 12.83
CA GLY A 84 4.18 5.05 12.96
C GLY A 84 3.68 5.94 14.09
N ALA A 85 2.38 5.91 14.39
CA ALA A 85 1.81 6.66 15.52
C ALA A 85 2.23 6.12 16.90
N GLN A 86 2.82 4.91 16.98
CA GLN A 86 3.35 4.35 18.24
C GLN A 86 4.74 4.88 18.57
N ALA A 87 5.48 5.39 17.57
CA ALA A 87 6.81 5.90 17.76
C ALA A 87 6.77 7.29 18.43
N SER A 88 7.53 7.46 19.50
CA SER A 88 7.65 8.72 20.23
C SER A 88 8.93 9.49 19.87
N THR A 89 9.90 8.83 19.24
CA THR A 89 11.20 9.40 18.88
C THR A 89 11.56 9.06 17.42
N MET A 90 12.42 9.91 16.81
CA MET A 90 12.94 9.64 15.47
C MET A 90 13.72 8.32 15.39
N ARG A 91 14.39 7.93 16.48
CA ARG A 91 15.11 6.65 16.56
C ARG A 91 14.14 5.46 16.49
N GLU A 92 13.01 5.54 17.18
CA GLU A 92 11.97 4.50 17.11
C GLU A 92 11.38 4.38 15.70
N ILE A 93 11.14 5.51 15.02
CA ILE A 93 10.68 5.50 13.61
C ILE A 93 11.70 4.77 12.72
N GLN A 94 12.99 5.06 12.88
CA GLN A 94 14.05 4.40 12.12
C GLN A 94 14.12 2.89 12.43
N MET A 95 13.95 2.50 13.69
CA MET A 95 13.94 1.09 14.08
C MET A 95 12.72 0.33 13.53
N LEU A 96 11.57 0.99 13.40
CA LEU A 96 10.35 0.40 12.82
C LEU A 96 10.42 0.32 11.29
N SER A 97 11.15 1.22 10.62
CA SER A 97 11.24 1.25 9.16
C SER A 97 11.93 0.02 8.59
N LEU A 98 12.96 -0.50 9.27
CA LEU A 98 13.76 -1.63 8.79
C LEU A 98 12.93 -2.94 8.65
N PRO A 99 12.21 -3.43 9.68
CA PRO A 99 11.37 -4.62 9.55
C PRO A 99 10.28 -4.45 8.48
N ILE A 100 9.73 -3.25 8.36
CA ILE A 100 8.70 -2.95 7.37
C ILE A 100 9.26 -3.02 5.95
N THR A 101 10.45 -2.47 5.72
CA THR A 101 11.13 -2.55 4.42
C THR A 101 11.48 -3.99 4.05
N ILE A 102 11.98 -4.79 5.00
CA ILE A 102 12.25 -6.21 4.78
C ILE A 102 10.97 -6.96 4.39
N LEU A 103 9.88 -6.69 5.08
CA LEU A 103 8.57 -7.28 4.75
C LEU A 103 8.14 -6.90 3.33
N GLN A 104 8.24 -5.62 2.94
CA GLN A 104 7.88 -5.16 1.60
C GLN A 104 8.73 -5.81 0.50
N VAL A 105 10.05 -5.87 0.69
CA VAL A 105 10.96 -6.53 -0.25
C VAL A 105 10.64 -8.02 -0.34
N GLY A 106 10.34 -8.67 0.78
CA GLY A 106 9.91 -10.08 0.83
C GLY A 106 8.62 -10.31 0.06
N MET A 107 7.62 -9.44 0.21
CA MET A 107 6.35 -9.53 -0.51
C MET A 107 6.52 -9.29 -2.01
N PHE A 108 7.36 -8.34 -2.39
CA PHE A 108 7.69 -8.10 -3.79
C PHE A 108 8.44 -9.32 -4.41
N GLY A 109 9.41 -9.87 -3.70
CA GLY A 109 10.12 -11.08 -4.11
C GLY A 109 9.21 -12.29 -4.27
N LEU A 110 8.27 -12.48 -3.32
CA LEU A 110 7.27 -13.53 -3.37
C LEU A 110 6.35 -13.37 -4.59
N SER A 111 5.87 -12.16 -4.85
CA SER A 111 5.01 -11.86 -6.00
C SER A 111 5.76 -12.03 -7.32
N SER A 112 7.03 -11.64 -7.40
CA SER A 112 7.88 -11.84 -8.58
C SER A 112 8.12 -13.31 -8.87
N ALA A 113 8.32 -14.13 -7.83
CA ALA A 113 8.44 -15.58 -7.96
C ALA A 113 7.13 -16.22 -8.43
N ALA A 114 6.00 -15.74 -7.96
CA ALA A 114 4.67 -16.18 -8.40
C ALA A 114 4.45 -15.93 -9.90
N VAL A 115 4.77 -14.72 -10.37
CA VAL A 115 4.67 -14.36 -11.80
C VAL A 115 5.56 -15.24 -12.69
N SER A 116 6.77 -15.60 -12.19
CA SER A 116 7.71 -16.45 -12.92
C SER A 116 7.29 -17.92 -12.98
N ARG A 117 6.47 -18.40 -12.06
CA ARG A 117 6.01 -19.78 -11.94
C ARG A 117 4.53 -19.83 -11.54
N PRO A 118 3.60 -19.48 -12.46
CA PRO A 118 2.18 -19.31 -12.14
C PRO A 118 1.49 -20.59 -11.62
N ASP A 119 1.94 -21.78 -12.04
CA ASP A 119 1.36 -23.06 -11.61
C ASP A 119 1.94 -23.60 -10.30
N SER A 120 2.77 -22.81 -9.61
CA SER A 120 3.40 -23.26 -8.36
C SER A 120 2.50 -23.00 -7.15
N TRP A 121 2.64 -23.82 -6.09
CA TRP A 121 1.98 -23.56 -4.81
C TRP A 121 2.36 -22.18 -4.23
N LEU A 122 3.56 -21.69 -4.58
CA LEU A 122 4.05 -20.39 -4.16
C LEU A 122 3.25 -19.26 -4.81
N ALA A 123 2.83 -19.43 -6.07
CA ALA A 123 1.95 -18.48 -6.76
C ALA A 123 0.59 -18.39 -6.05
N THR A 124 -0.03 -19.52 -5.81
CA THR A 124 -1.31 -19.58 -5.07
C THR A 124 -1.20 -18.94 -3.69
N PHE A 125 -0.11 -19.21 -2.96
CA PHE A 125 0.13 -18.58 -1.65
C PHE A 125 0.29 -17.06 -1.80
N ALA A 126 1.06 -16.57 -2.77
CA ALA A 126 1.26 -15.14 -3.00
C ALA A 126 -0.03 -14.41 -3.37
N GLU A 127 -0.91 -15.06 -4.12
CA GLU A 127 -2.22 -14.52 -4.54
C GLU A 127 -3.21 -14.45 -3.38
N ILE A 128 -3.15 -15.37 -2.42
CA ILE A 128 -4.06 -15.43 -1.28
C ILE A 128 -3.56 -14.57 -0.12
N PHE A 129 -2.23 -14.47 0.08
CA PHE A 129 -1.67 -13.75 1.22
C PHE A 129 -1.92 -12.24 1.08
N PRO A 130 -2.57 -11.57 2.06
CA PRO A 130 -3.13 -10.21 1.89
C PRO A 130 -2.12 -9.14 1.46
N LEU A 131 -0.87 -9.22 1.94
CA LEU A 131 0.15 -8.22 1.66
C LEU A 131 0.81 -8.39 0.30
N SER A 132 0.89 -9.62 -0.24
CA SER A 132 1.45 -9.91 -1.56
C SER A 132 0.38 -9.98 -2.65
N SER A 133 -0.85 -10.30 -2.29
CA SER A 133 -1.97 -10.51 -3.21
C SER A 133 -2.14 -9.39 -4.25
N PRO A 134 -2.13 -8.08 -3.91
CA PRO A 134 -2.27 -7.04 -4.91
C PRO A 134 -1.17 -7.07 -5.98
N PHE A 135 0.05 -7.36 -5.59
CA PHE A 135 1.19 -7.45 -6.51
C PHE A 135 1.17 -8.72 -7.35
N ALA A 136 0.88 -9.86 -6.72
CA ALA A 136 0.77 -11.15 -7.40
C ALA A 136 -0.37 -11.16 -8.41
N MET A 137 -1.54 -10.64 -8.06
CA MET A 137 -2.70 -10.57 -8.93
C MET A 137 -2.55 -9.55 -10.08
N ALA A 138 -1.80 -8.47 -9.88
CA ALA A 138 -1.42 -7.59 -10.98
C ALA A 138 -0.53 -8.33 -12.00
N GLY A 139 0.40 -9.16 -11.54
CA GLY A 139 1.19 -10.05 -12.39
C GLY A 139 0.36 -11.15 -13.06
N HIS A 140 -0.63 -11.72 -12.36
CA HIS A 140 -1.57 -12.68 -12.91
C HIS A 140 -2.36 -12.09 -14.11
N ALA A 141 -2.81 -10.83 -14.00
CA ALA A 141 -3.49 -10.12 -15.08
C ALA A 141 -2.62 -9.94 -16.34
N ALA A 142 -1.30 -9.86 -16.17
CA ALA A 142 -0.38 -9.81 -17.31
C ALA A 142 -0.25 -11.17 -18.02
N ASN A 143 -0.39 -12.28 -17.29
CA ASN A 143 -0.10 -13.64 -17.77
C ASN A 143 -1.34 -14.46 -18.14
N SER A 144 -2.51 -14.18 -17.58
CA SER A 144 -3.75 -14.93 -17.79
C SER A 144 -4.87 -14.03 -18.30
N PRO A 145 -5.64 -14.44 -19.33
CA PRO A 145 -6.75 -13.68 -19.86
C PRO A 145 -8.03 -13.77 -19.01
N GLU A 146 -8.05 -14.62 -17.98
CA GLU A 146 -9.24 -14.86 -17.17
C GLU A 146 -9.51 -13.68 -16.23
N LEU A 147 -10.73 -13.13 -16.30
CA LEU A 147 -11.13 -11.99 -15.45
C LEU A 147 -11.79 -12.41 -14.13
N TRP A 148 -12.38 -13.61 -14.07
CA TRP A 148 -13.11 -14.02 -12.88
C TRP A 148 -12.25 -14.11 -11.59
N PRO A 149 -10.99 -14.60 -11.64
CA PRO A 149 -10.14 -14.65 -10.43
C PRO A 149 -9.89 -13.27 -9.82
N HIS A 150 -9.88 -12.23 -10.67
CA HIS A 150 -9.67 -10.86 -10.23
C HIS A 150 -10.82 -10.32 -9.38
N PHE A 151 -12.08 -10.68 -9.69
CA PHE A 151 -13.21 -10.29 -8.85
C PHE A 151 -13.15 -10.93 -7.47
N ALA A 152 -12.81 -12.21 -7.40
CA ALA A 152 -12.63 -12.91 -6.13
C ALA A 152 -11.46 -12.31 -5.32
N ALA A 153 -10.33 -12.04 -5.97
CA ALA A 153 -9.16 -11.44 -5.33
C ALA A 153 -9.44 -10.01 -4.82
N LEU A 154 -10.13 -9.19 -5.60
CA LEU A 154 -10.50 -7.83 -5.18
C LEU A 154 -11.48 -7.85 -3.99
N ALA A 155 -12.46 -8.76 -3.97
CA ALA A 155 -13.35 -8.93 -2.82
C ALA A 155 -12.56 -9.35 -1.56
N TRP A 156 -11.64 -10.30 -1.70
CA TRP A 156 -10.75 -10.75 -0.64
C TRP A 156 -9.85 -9.63 -0.12
N GLN A 157 -9.24 -8.87 -1.02
CA GLN A 157 -8.39 -7.73 -0.67
C GLN A 157 -9.20 -6.61 0.00
N ALA A 158 -10.41 -6.30 -0.48
CA ALA A 158 -11.29 -5.31 0.15
C ALA A 158 -11.63 -5.67 1.61
N LEU A 159 -11.86 -6.97 1.89
CA LEU A 159 -12.03 -7.46 3.27
C LEU A 159 -10.81 -7.15 4.12
N TRP A 160 -9.61 -7.48 3.64
CA TRP A 160 -8.36 -7.24 4.38
C TRP A 160 -8.05 -5.76 4.52
N VAL A 161 -8.24 -4.96 3.49
CA VAL A 161 -8.10 -3.49 3.54
C VAL A 161 -9.00 -2.92 4.64
N THR A 162 -10.25 -3.35 4.71
CA THR A 162 -11.20 -2.90 5.75
C THR A 162 -10.70 -3.26 7.15
N ILE A 163 -10.22 -4.49 7.34
CA ILE A 163 -9.65 -4.94 8.62
C ILE A 163 -8.42 -4.12 8.99
N PHE A 164 -7.48 -3.92 8.06
CA PHE A 164 -6.25 -3.19 8.31
C PHE A 164 -6.49 -1.71 8.58
N ILE A 165 -7.43 -1.08 7.87
CA ILE A 165 -7.86 0.30 8.16
C ILE A 165 -8.46 0.40 9.56
N ALA A 166 -9.35 -0.52 9.95
CA ALA A 166 -9.95 -0.52 11.28
C ALA A 166 -8.91 -0.72 12.40
N VAL A 167 -7.97 -1.64 12.21
CA VAL A 167 -6.87 -1.86 13.15
C VAL A 167 -5.90 -0.67 13.17
N GLY A 168 -5.52 -0.16 12.00
CA GLY A 168 -4.64 1.00 11.85
C GLY A 168 -5.19 2.24 12.54
N ALA A 169 -6.48 2.55 12.35
CA ALA A 169 -7.15 3.66 13.02
C ALA A 169 -7.17 3.50 14.55
N ARG A 170 -7.39 2.28 15.06
CA ARG A 170 -7.34 2.00 16.51
C ARG A 170 -5.93 2.18 17.06
N LEU A 171 -4.92 1.68 16.36
CA LEU A 171 -3.51 1.85 16.75
C LEU A 171 -3.12 3.33 16.72
N PHE A 172 -3.48 4.05 15.65
CA PHE A 172 -3.23 5.48 15.53
C PHE A 172 -3.80 6.26 16.72
N ARG A 173 -5.07 6.01 17.07
CA ARG A 173 -5.72 6.64 18.22
C ARG A 173 -5.00 6.34 19.52
N ARG A 174 -4.57 5.10 19.75
CA ARG A 174 -3.82 4.71 20.95
C ARG A 174 -2.47 5.41 21.02
N GLY A 175 -1.71 5.42 19.92
CA GLY A 175 -0.39 6.05 19.86
C GLY A 175 -0.44 7.56 20.15
N VAL A 176 -1.39 8.27 19.52
CA VAL A 176 -1.55 9.71 19.75
C VAL A 176 -1.94 10.03 21.19
N LEU A 177 -2.84 9.24 21.80
CA LEU A 177 -3.26 9.44 23.19
C LEU A 177 -2.13 9.14 24.19
N GLN A 178 -1.28 8.15 23.93
CA GLN A 178 -0.13 7.82 24.78
C GLN A 178 0.94 8.90 24.73
N SER A 179 1.22 9.45 23.55
CA SER A 179 2.20 10.53 23.38
C SER A 179 1.76 11.84 24.07
N GLY A 180 0.45 12.10 24.13
CA GLY A 180 -0.12 13.27 24.83
C GLY A 180 -0.12 13.15 26.36
N SER A 181 0.02 11.94 26.92
CA SER A 181 0.00 11.68 28.37
C SER A 181 1.39 11.63 29.01
N ALA A 182 2.46 11.81 28.25
CA ALA A 182 3.82 11.91 28.77
C ALA A 182 3.95 13.14 29.68
N ARG A 183 3.74 12.96 31.00
CA ARG A 183 3.90 14.01 32.00
C ARG A 183 5.33 14.53 31.93
N PRO A 184 5.57 15.85 31.81
CA PRO A 184 6.92 16.42 31.80
C PRO A 184 7.65 15.99 33.07
N PHE A 185 8.84 15.42 32.94
CA PHE A 185 9.66 14.88 34.02
C PHE A 185 9.96 15.90 35.15
N TRP A 186 9.89 17.20 34.87
CA TRP A 186 10.08 18.27 35.83
C TRP A 186 8.95 18.43 36.86
N ARG A 187 7.76 17.85 36.65
CA ARG A 187 6.68 17.81 37.65
C ARG A 187 6.92 16.78 38.76
N ARG A 188 7.84 15.82 38.57
CA ARG A 188 8.19 14.85 39.63
C ARG A 188 9.04 15.43 40.76
N ARG A 189 9.79 16.51 40.51
CA ARG A 189 10.71 17.12 41.53
C ARG A 189 10.01 17.97 42.61
N ARG A 190 8.76 18.40 42.39
CA ARG A 190 8.04 19.25 43.35
C ARG A 190 7.25 18.50 44.43
N ARG A 191 7.37 17.19 44.56
CA ARG A 191 6.73 16.39 45.63
C ARG A 191 7.77 15.72 46.57
N ALA A 192 9.04 16.05 46.47
CA ALA A 192 10.10 15.54 47.35
C ALA A 192 10.69 16.60 48.29
N ASP A 193 10.09 17.80 48.33
CA ASP A 193 10.31 18.88 49.32
C ASP A 193 8.96 19.07 50.07
#